data_f60ec9d5ddb372309022d431e070cdc0
#
_entry.id   f60ec9d5ddb372309022d431e070cdc0
#
_cell.length_a   1.000
_cell.length_b   1.000
_cell.length_c   1.000
_cell.angle_alpha   90.00
_cell.angle_beta   90.00
_cell.angle_gamma   90.00
#
_symmetry.space_group_name_H-M   'P 1'
#
loop_
_entity.id
_entity.type
_entity.pdbx_description
1 polymer ?
#
loop_
_entity_poly.entity_id
_entity_poly.type
_entity_poly.pdbx_seq_one_letter_code
_entity_poly.pdbx_strand_id
1 'polypeptide(L)'
;AMSQIPDSAASARQFGAVGDGRTDDTGALQKALDSGQRTIHVPAGVHVIRRTLLIGSDTTLSLDKGAVVRLGDGAAAAAGGDCFLIRNRDVENGSENITVDGGVWDGNCAKNPRGEEYAKDSYGGVGMSFVQVRKLTVRNVTMRNNESFAIRVGEVDRFLIENVLLDHTVIRPNQDGIHVGGFSENGVIRNISAKGAGVPNDDMVALNADDDVTRHFNRGMKLGPIRNILVEDISAEDAYTFVRLLSNTAPIRDITIRKIRGGCRMYCLNLNRWRFPKGRGNIANVLVEDVKVAKNPGNGLPLVPVTLSVRNMRIRNFVRTDHDDKAKTLLIDDSIDVELSVDIRRAEKE
;
A
#
# COMPACT_ATOMS: atom_id res chain seq x y z
N ALA A 1 -20.09 -4.09 -11.92
CA ALA A 1 -20.41 -3.52 -13.23
C ALA A 1 -19.20 -3.71 -14.14
N MET A 2 -19.33 -4.33 -15.30
CA MET A 2 -18.28 -4.36 -16.32
C MET A 2 -18.03 -2.92 -16.76
N SER A 3 -16.82 -2.41 -16.57
CA SER A 3 -16.45 -1.14 -17.18
C SER A 3 -16.45 -1.35 -18.69
N GLN A 4 -17.29 -0.63 -19.39
CA GLN A 4 -17.24 -0.63 -20.86
C GLN A 4 -15.91 0.02 -21.26
N ILE A 5 -15.11 -0.69 -22.05
CA ILE A 5 -13.90 -0.15 -22.65
C ILE A 5 -14.34 0.96 -23.60
N PRO A 6 -13.82 2.18 -23.46
CA PRO A 6 -14.18 3.25 -24.41
C PRO A 6 -13.83 2.82 -25.84
N ASP A 7 -14.68 3.13 -26.82
CA ASP A 7 -14.48 2.83 -28.25
C ASP A 7 -13.16 3.39 -28.84
N SER A 8 -12.42 4.19 -28.06
CA SER A 8 -11.14 4.82 -28.44
C SER A 8 -9.91 4.23 -27.74
N ALA A 9 -10.05 3.11 -27.02
CA ALA A 9 -8.91 2.50 -26.34
C ALA A 9 -8.01 1.72 -27.31
N ALA A 10 -6.71 1.97 -27.27
CA ALA A 10 -5.74 1.16 -28.01
C ALA A 10 -5.44 -0.14 -27.27
N SER A 11 -5.53 -1.27 -27.94
CA SER A 11 -5.18 -2.56 -27.34
C SER A 11 -3.67 -2.80 -27.36
N ALA A 12 -3.12 -3.30 -26.27
CA ALA A 12 -1.72 -3.71 -26.18
C ALA A 12 -1.32 -4.74 -27.24
N ARG A 13 -2.28 -5.55 -27.74
CA ARG A 13 -2.05 -6.49 -28.84
C ARG A 13 -1.65 -5.80 -30.14
N GLN A 14 -2.17 -4.60 -30.41
CA GLN A 14 -1.80 -3.80 -31.58
C GLN A 14 -0.33 -3.40 -31.58
N PHE A 15 0.30 -3.42 -30.40
CA PHE A 15 1.73 -3.11 -30.20
C PHE A 15 2.57 -4.37 -30.04
N GLY A 16 2.00 -5.55 -30.20
CA GLY A 16 2.69 -6.83 -30.20
C GLY A 16 2.66 -7.59 -28.87
N ALA A 17 1.85 -7.19 -27.89
CA ALA A 17 1.70 -7.95 -26.65
C ALA A 17 1.03 -9.31 -26.92
N VAL A 18 1.61 -10.38 -26.38
CA VAL A 18 1.18 -11.76 -26.60
C VAL A 18 0.32 -12.29 -25.45
N GLY A 19 0.80 -12.12 -24.20
CA GLY A 19 0.07 -12.56 -23.01
C GLY A 19 0.02 -14.07 -22.80
N ASP A 20 1.04 -14.78 -23.26
CA ASP A 20 1.12 -16.27 -23.21
C ASP A 20 1.84 -16.81 -21.96
N GLY A 21 2.27 -15.94 -21.05
CA GLY A 21 3.02 -16.29 -19.83
C GLY A 21 4.48 -16.66 -20.06
N ARG A 22 5.00 -16.46 -21.25
CA ARG A 22 6.39 -16.81 -21.65
C ARG A 22 7.09 -15.68 -22.38
N THR A 23 6.43 -15.11 -23.38
CA THR A 23 6.96 -13.99 -24.18
C THR A 23 7.18 -12.77 -23.31
N ASP A 24 8.31 -12.11 -23.48
CA ASP A 24 8.58 -10.81 -22.83
C ASP A 24 7.75 -9.72 -23.51
N ASP A 25 6.66 -9.35 -22.87
CA ASP A 25 5.74 -8.31 -23.35
C ASP A 25 6.18 -6.88 -22.94
N THR A 26 7.31 -6.70 -22.24
CA THR A 26 7.76 -5.40 -21.75
C THR A 26 7.77 -4.35 -22.85
N GLY A 27 8.41 -4.68 -23.97
CA GLY A 27 8.55 -3.75 -25.10
C GLY A 27 7.23 -3.39 -25.75
N ALA A 28 6.32 -4.35 -25.90
CA ALA A 28 4.98 -4.15 -26.47
C ALA A 28 4.11 -3.28 -25.57
N LEU A 29 4.05 -3.59 -24.28
CA LEU A 29 3.30 -2.79 -23.29
C LEU A 29 3.85 -1.37 -23.19
N GLN A 30 5.18 -1.21 -23.20
CA GLN A 30 5.80 0.12 -23.14
C GLN A 30 5.51 0.93 -24.43
N LYS A 31 5.56 0.33 -25.61
CA LYS A 31 5.17 0.98 -26.86
C LYS A 31 3.70 1.45 -26.83
N ALA A 32 2.83 0.64 -26.26
CA ALA A 32 1.42 1.04 -26.06
C ALA A 32 1.33 2.26 -25.16
N LEU A 33 2.01 2.26 -24.00
CA LEU A 33 2.05 3.38 -23.07
C LEU A 33 2.70 4.65 -23.68
N ASP A 34 3.62 4.49 -24.64
CA ASP A 34 4.31 5.59 -25.33
C ASP A 34 3.58 6.09 -26.57
N SER A 35 2.47 5.46 -26.94
CA SER A 35 1.75 5.76 -28.20
C SER A 35 1.02 7.10 -28.22
N GLY A 36 0.90 7.77 -27.06
CA GLY A 36 0.10 8.99 -26.94
C GLY A 36 -1.40 8.77 -26.84
N GLN A 37 -1.83 7.49 -26.85
CA GLN A 37 -3.24 7.17 -26.60
C GLN A 37 -3.59 7.38 -25.12
N ARG A 38 -4.74 7.96 -24.85
CA ARG A 38 -5.18 8.24 -23.48
C ARG A 38 -5.59 7.01 -22.70
N THR A 39 -6.05 5.98 -23.39
CA THR A 39 -6.47 4.73 -22.78
C THR A 39 -5.79 3.57 -23.48
N ILE A 40 -5.05 2.77 -22.71
CA ILE A 40 -4.43 1.54 -23.15
C ILE A 40 -5.18 0.38 -22.51
N HIS A 41 -5.63 -0.53 -23.33
CA HIS A 41 -6.29 -1.75 -22.92
C HIS A 41 -5.35 -2.95 -22.96
N VAL A 42 -5.24 -3.67 -21.86
CA VAL A 42 -4.47 -4.93 -21.77
C VAL A 42 -5.45 -6.09 -21.68
N PRO A 43 -5.53 -6.93 -22.72
CA PRO A 43 -6.46 -8.07 -22.73
C PRO A 43 -6.05 -9.17 -21.76
N ALA A 44 -6.99 -10.07 -21.44
CA ALA A 44 -6.75 -11.24 -20.62
C ALA A 44 -5.54 -12.05 -21.15
N GLY A 45 -4.79 -12.62 -20.23
CA GLY A 45 -3.55 -13.37 -20.48
C GLY A 45 -2.49 -13.03 -19.45
N VAL A 46 -1.38 -13.75 -19.48
CA VAL A 46 -0.24 -13.50 -18.59
C VAL A 46 0.85 -12.77 -19.37
N HIS A 47 0.97 -11.48 -19.11
CA HIS A 47 1.95 -10.59 -19.73
C HIS A 47 3.20 -10.53 -18.86
N VAL A 48 4.24 -11.22 -19.29
CA VAL A 48 5.53 -11.24 -18.59
C VAL A 48 6.29 -9.96 -18.91
N ILE A 49 6.77 -9.26 -17.88
CA ILE A 49 7.62 -8.08 -18.01
C ILE A 49 8.97 -8.32 -17.34
N ARG A 50 10.00 -7.71 -17.88
CA ARG A 50 11.38 -7.83 -17.36
C ARG A 50 11.99 -6.48 -16.93
N ARG A 51 11.25 -5.41 -17.10
CA ARG A 51 11.62 -4.05 -16.68
C ARG A 51 10.36 -3.31 -16.23
N THR A 52 10.55 -2.29 -15.45
CA THR A 52 9.47 -1.39 -15.00
C THR A 52 8.71 -0.78 -16.19
N LEU A 53 7.39 -0.89 -16.17
CA LEU A 53 6.53 -0.14 -17.10
C LEU A 53 6.45 1.32 -16.62
N LEU A 54 6.61 2.26 -17.54
CA LEU A 54 6.54 3.69 -17.29
C LEU A 54 5.26 4.27 -17.87
N ILE A 55 4.37 4.76 -16.99
CA ILE A 55 3.12 5.40 -17.40
C ILE A 55 3.25 6.92 -17.31
N GLY A 56 2.89 7.61 -18.39
CA GLY A 56 2.91 9.08 -18.47
C GLY A 56 1.63 9.73 -17.95
N SER A 57 1.64 11.07 -17.92
CA SER A 57 0.47 11.87 -17.56
C SER A 57 -0.70 11.62 -18.54
N ASP A 58 -1.91 11.89 -18.08
CA ASP A 58 -3.16 11.78 -18.87
C ASP A 58 -3.39 10.39 -19.47
N THR A 59 -2.91 9.35 -18.82
CA THR A 59 -2.98 7.97 -19.32
C THR A 59 -3.76 7.08 -18.37
N THR A 60 -4.67 6.32 -18.92
CA THR A 60 -5.38 5.22 -18.26
C THR A 60 -4.89 3.89 -18.81
N LEU A 61 -4.36 3.04 -17.93
CA LEU A 61 -4.04 1.65 -18.24
C LEU A 61 -5.16 0.76 -17.68
N SER A 62 -5.96 0.19 -18.55
CA SER A 62 -7.12 -0.63 -18.22
C SER A 62 -6.84 -2.09 -18.56
N LEU A 63 -6.92 -2.96 -17.57
CA LEU A 63 -6.66 -4.39 -17.72
C LEU A 63 -7.95 -5.19 -17.62
N ASP A 64 -8.14 -6.13 -18.51
CA ASP A 64 -9.26 -7.07 -18.44
C ASP A 64 -9.23 -7.90 -17.16
N LYS A 65 -10.41 -8.37 -16.77
CA LYS A 65 -10.51 -9.47 -15.81
C LYS A 65 -9.75 -10.70 -16.38
N GLY A 66 -8.78 -11.19 -15.65
CA GLY A 66 -7.90 -12.26 -16.09
C GLY A 66 -6.63 -11.81 -16.81
N ALA A 67 -6.41 -10.51 -16.96
CA ALA A 67 -5.09 -9.99 -17.32
C ALA A 67 -4.15 -10.03 -16.12
N VAL A 68 -2.97 -10.56 -16.32
CA VAL A 68 -1.90 -10.62 -15.31
C VAL A 68 -0.66 -9.94 -15.87
N VAL A 69 -0.12 -8.98 -15.14
CA VAL A 69 1.22 -8.44 -15.38
C VAL A 69 2.16 -9.09 -14.38
N ARG A 70 3.11 -9.86 -14.85
CA ARG A 70 4.00 -10.67 -14.01
C ARG A 70 5.46 -10.34 -14.26
N LEU A 71 6.21 -10.13 -13.17
CA LEU A 71 7.66 -9.97 -13.26
C LEU A 71 8.30 -11.31 -13.66
N GLY A 72 9.07 -11.31 -14.74
CA GLY A 72 9.74 -12.50 -15.25
C GLY A 72 10.79 -13.03 -14.27
N ASP A 73 11.08 -14.32 -14.34
CA ASP A 73 12.05 -14.98 -13.47
C ASP A 73 13.43 -14.30 -13.59
N GLY A 74 14.00 -13.88 -12.47
CA GLY A 74 15.31 -13.23 -12.39
C GLY A 74 15.37 -11.80 -12.97
N ALA A 75 14.24 -11.21 -13.34
CA ALA A 75 14.20 -9.87 -13.92
C ALA A 75 14.73 -8.79 -12.97
N ALA A 76 14.44 -8.91 -11.67
CA ALA A 76 14.91 -7.97 -10.66
C ALA A 76 16.44 -7.95 -10.54
N ALA A 77 17.08 -9.12 -10.55
CA ALA A 77 18.54 -9.22 -10.52
C ALA A 77 19.18 -8.63 -11.79
N ALA A 78 18.56 -8.86 -12.95
CA ALA A 78 19.04 -8.31 -14.22
C ALA A 78 18.89 -6.78 -14.30
N ALA A 79 17.91 -6.19 -13.60
CA ALA A 79 17.70 -4.75 -13.56
C ALA A 79 18.80 -4.01 -12.78
N GLY A 80 19.40 -4.65 -11.77
CA GLY A 80 20.47 -4.08 -10.96
C GLY A 80 20.03 -2.90 -10.09
N GLY A 81 18.80 -2.91 -9.59
CA GLY A 81 18.25 -1.84 -8.76
C GLY A 81 16.73 -1.87 -8.68
N ASP A 82 16.10 -0.72 -8.76
CA ASP A 82 14.63 -0.64 -8.74
C ASP A 82 14.03 -1.33 -9.98
N CYS A 83 13.06 -2.18 -9.71
CA CYS A 83 12.33 -2.91 -10.73
C CYS A 83 10.88 -3.04 -10.28
N PHE A 84 10.09 -1.98 -10.46
CA PHE A 84 8.67 -1.98 -10.18
C PHE A 84 7.90 -2.68 -11.31
N LEU A 85 6.69 -3.13 -11.02
CA LEU A 85 5.79 -3.57 -12.09
C LEU A 85 5.35 -2.38 -12.94
N ILE A 86 5.05 -1.26 -12.30
CA ILE A 86 4.73 0.00 -12.95
C ILE A 86 5.09 1.19 -12.04
N ARG A 87 5.51 2.28 -12.65
CA ARG A 87 5.67 3.57 -11.99
C ARG A 87 5.30 4.72 -12.93
N ASN A 88 5.07 5.91 -12.39
CA ASN A 88 4.96 7.10 -13.23
C ASN A 88 6.31 7.44 -13.88
N ARG A 89 6.25 7.94 -15.12
CA ARG A 89 7.44 8.18 -15.94
C ARG A 89 8.32 9.26 -15.35
N ASP A 90 7.75 10.42 -15.06
CA ASP A 90 8.48 11.56 -14.54
C ASP A 90 8.31 11.67 -13.03
N VAL A 91 9.30 11.22 -12.30
CA VAL A 91 9.34 11.29 -10.83
C VAL A 91 10.08 12.54 -10.34
N GLU A 92 10.76 13.26 -11.22
CA GLU A 92 11.53 14.47 -10.86
C GLU A 92 10.70 15.75 -11.03
N ASN A 93 10.02 15.88 -12.17
CA ASN A 93 9.18 17.05 -12.44
C ASN A 93 7.70 16.80 -12.13
N GLY A 94 7.35 15.54 -11.91
CA GLY A 94 6.00 15.14 -11.58
C GLY A 94 5.17 14.68 -12.79
N SER A 95 4.08 14.04 -12.45
CA SER A 95 3.08 13.54 -13.41
C SER A 95 1.68 13.93 -12.94
N GLU A 96 0.71 13.91 -13.84
CA GLU A 96 -0.67 14.15 -13.45
C GLU A 96 -1.65 13.23 -14.19
N ASN A 97 -2.80 13.02 -13.53
CA ASN A 97 -3.94 12.33 -14.13
C ASN A 97 -3.58 10.93 -14.66
N ILE A 98 -3.13 10.06 -13.75
CA ILE A 98 -2.78 8.69 -14.04
C ILE A 98 -3.84 7.76 -13.45
N THR A 99 -4.27 6.78 -14.24
CA THR A 99 -5.17 5.72 -13.77
C THR A 99 -4.62 4.35 -14.14
N VAL A 100 -4.56 3.46 -13.14
CA VAL A 100 -4.35 2.02 -13.32
C VAL A 100 -5.59 1.31 -12.84
N ASP A 101 -6.28 0.62 -13.73
CA ASP A 101 -7.58 0.00 -13.49
C ASP A 101 -7.57 -1.47 -13.91
N GLY A 102 -7.68 -2.35 -12.94
CA GLY A 102 -7.84 -3.78 -13.16
C GLY A 102 -6.54 -4.59 -13.17
N GLY A 103 -6.72 -5.88 -13.36
CA GLY A 103 -5.65 -6.87 -13.50
C GLY A 103 -5.07 -7.40 -12.20
N VAL A 104 -4.30 -8.46 -12.37
CA VAL A 104 -3.44 -9.04 -11.33
C VAL A 104 -2.00 -8.58 -11.58
N TRP A 105 -1.38 -8.03 -10.56
CA TRP A 105 -0.03 -7.52 -10.60
C TRP A 105 0.86 -8.41 -9.74
N ASP A 106 1.62 -9.28 -10.38
CA ASP A 106 2.37 -10.37 -9.74
C ASP A 106 3.86 -10.05 -9.71
N GLY A 107 4.37 -9.79 -8.51
CA GLY A 107 5.79 -9.54 -8.28
C GLY A 107 6.68 -10.78 -8.40
N ASN A 108 6.10 -11.99 -8.44
CA ASN A 108 6.84 -13.26 -8.59
C ASN A 108 8.05 -13.34 -7.64
N CYS A 109 7.83 -13.01 -6.37
CA CYS A 109 8.90 -12.82 -5.38
C CYS A 109 9.74 -14.09 -5.14
N ALA A 110 9.18 -15.27 -5.34
CA ALA A 110 9.93 -16.53 -5.24
C ALA A 110 11.10 -16.61 -6.24
N LYS A 111 11.00 -15.92 -7.38
CA LYS A 111 12.00 -15.86 -8.44
C LYS A 111 12.70 -14.50 -8.54
N ASN A 112 12.27 -13.52 -7.75
CA ASN A 112 12.81 -12.18 -7.69
C ASN A 112 13.01 -11.75 -6.23
N PRO A 113 13.96 -12.36 -5.50
CA PRO A 113 14.21 -12.00 -4.11
C PRO A 113 14.81 -10.59 -4.02
N ARG A 114 14.48 -9.87 -2.93
CA ARG A 114 15.10 -8.57 -2.67
C ARG A 114 16.59 -8.72 -2.39
N GLY A 115 17.35 -7.66 -2.67
CA GLY A 115 18.75 -7.55 -2.31
C GLY A 115 18.95 -7.01 -0.89
N GLU A 116 20.18 -6.68 -0.56
CA GLU A 116 20.55 -6.08 0.72
C GLU A 116 19.82 -4.76 0.97
N GLU A 117 19.22 -4.62 2.15
CA GLU A 117 18.27 -3.56 2.48
C GLU A 117 18.84 -2.14 2.32
N TYR A 118 20.10 -1.95 2.66
CA TYR A 118 20.77 -0.66 2.63
C TYR A 118 21.76 -0.49 1.48
N ALA A 119 21.85 -1.46 0.58
CA ALA A 119 22.70 -1.33 -0.60
C ALA A 119 22.10 -0.36 -1.62
N LYS A 120 22.92 0.52 -2.16
CA LYS A 120 22.52 1.61 -3.06
C LYS A 120 21.72 1.14 -4.28
N ASP A 121 22.12 0.02 -4.86
CA ASP A 121 21.61 -0.47 -6.15
C ASP A 121 20.89 -1.84 -5.98
N SER A 122 20.27 -2.09 -4.81
CA SER A 122 19.59 -3.33 -4.57
C SER A 122 18.09 -3.24 -4.87
N TYR A 123 17.51 -4.36 -5.30
CA TYR A 123 16.09 -4.49 -5.53
C TYR A 123 15.30 -4.53 -4.22
N GLY A 124 14.36 -3.61 -4.06
CA GLY A 124 13.53 -3.49 -2.84
C GLY A 124 12.22 -4.27 -2.85
N GLY A 125 11.78 -4.75 -4.01
CA GLY A 125 10.61 -5.63 -4.11
C GLY A 125 9.25 -4.95 -4.12
N VAL A 126 9.19 -3.65 -4.28
CA VAL A 126 7.95 -2.89 -4.36
C VAL A 126 7.20 -3.20 -5.66
N GLY A 127 5.89 -3.42 -5.57
CA GLY A 127 5.07 -3.72 -6.75
C GLY A 127 4.81 -2.50 -7.63
N MET A 128 4.06 -1.54 -7.14
CA MET A 128 3.78 -0.28 -7.84
C MET A 128 4.40 0.90 -7.09
N SER A 129 4.91 1.89 -7.82
CA SER A 129 5.48 3.10 -7.23
C SER A 129 5.02 4.34 -7.97
N PHE A 130 4.37 5.26 -7.25
CA PHE A 130 3.98 6.55 -7.79
C PHE A 130 4.53 7.66 -6.90
N VAL A 131 5.39 8.47 -7.47
CA VAL A 131 6.06 9.56 -6.76
C VAL A 131 5.84 10.87 -7.51
N GLN A 132 5.40 11.90 -6.78
CA GLN A 132 5.13 13.21 -7.35
C GLN A 132 4.05 13.16 -8.45
N VAL A 133 2.87 12.66 -8.07
CA VAL A 133 1.71 12.57 -8.98
C VAL A 133 0.53 13.38 -8.43
N ARG A 134 -0.07 14.18 -9.27
CA ARG A 134 -1.33 14.86 -9.01
C ARG A 134 -2.47 14.15 -9.73
N LYS A 135 -3.54 13.78 -9.02
CA LYS A 135 -4.66 12.97 -9.52
C LYS A 135 -4.21 11.56 -9.95
N LEU A 136 -3.97 10.73 -8.97
CA LEU A 136 -3.69 9.31 -9.15
C LEU A 136 -4.93 8.48 -8.84
N THR A 137 -5.24 7.52 -9.69
CA THR A 137 -6.23 6.48 -9.38
C THR A 137 -5.61 5.10 -9.61
N VAL A 138 -5.65 4.26 -8.59
CA VAL A 138 -5.33 2.82 -8.69
C VAL A 138 -6.55 2.07 -8.17
N ARG A 139 -7.17 1.25 -9.00
CA ARG A 139 -8.41 0.58 -8.61
C ARG A 139 -8.59 -0.78 -9.26
N ASN A 140 -9.40 -1.61 -8.59
CA ASN A 140 -9.80 -2.93 -9.11
C ASN A 140 -8.60 -3.85 -9.38
N VAL A 141 -7.56 -3.76 -8.57
CA VAL A 141 -6.31 -4.51 -8.77
C VAL A 141 -6.16 -5.60 -7.72
N THR A 142 -5.55 -6.70 -8.12
CA THR A 142 -5.02 -7.72 -7.21
C THR A 142 -3.49 -7.59 -7.20
N MET A 143 -2.93 -7.36 -6.02
CA MET A 143 -1.48 -7.34 -5.81
C MET A 143 -1.06 -8.72 -5.30
N ARG A 144 -0.17 -9.37 -6.03
CA ARG A 144 0.23 -10.75 -5.75
C ARG A 144 1.73 -10.89 -5.61
N ASN A 145 2.16 -11.57 -4.54
CA ASN A 145 3.55 -12.00 -4.36
C ASN A 145 4.60 -10.92 -4.63
N ASN A 146 4.35 -9.71 -4.14
CA ASN A 146 5.36 -8.67 -4.09
C ASN A 146 6.39 -9.03 -3.02
N GLU A 147 7.64 -8.72 -3.26
CA GLU A 147 8.71 -9.00 -2.28
C GLU A 147 8.63 -8.07 -1.06
N SER A 148 8.12 -6.85 -1.25
CA SER A 148 7.85 -5.88 -0.19
C SER A 148 6.50 -5.15 -0.43
N PHE A 149 6.45 -3.82 -0.30
CA PHE A 149 5.23 -3.04 -0.44
C PHE A 149 4.47 -3.34 -1.74
N ALA A 150 3.18 -3.56 -1.66
CA ALA A 150 2.37 -3.78 -2.86
C ALA A 150 2.24 -2.49 -3.69
N ILE A 151 1.78 -1.41 -3.08
CA ILE A 151 1.63 -0.10 -3.72
C ILE A 151 2.23 0.95 -2.78
N ARG A 152 3.24 1.68 -3.27
CA ARG A 152 3.77 2.83 -2.54
C ARG A 152 3.48 4.12 -3.29
N VAL A 153 3.17 5.17 -2.54
CA VAL A 153 2.96 6.52 -3.05
C VAL A 153 3.72 7.52 -2.19
N GLY A 154 4.28 8.54 -2.79
CA GLY A 154 4.94 9.65 -2.11
C GLY A 154 4.75 10.93 -2.90
N GLU A 155 4.66 12.08 -2.24
CA GLU A 155 4.44 13.36 -2.92
C GLU A 155 3.22 13.32 -3.86
N VAL A 156 2.12 12.69 -3.42
CA VAL A 156 0.89 12.57 -4.21
C VAL A 156 -0.20 13.49 -3.67
N ASP A 157 -0.86 14.21 -4.58
CA ASP A 157 -1.99 15.07 -4.26
C ASP A 157 -3.22 14.62 -5.03
N ARG A 158 -4.35 14.47 -4.34
CA ARG A 158 -5.62 13.97 -4.88
C ARG A 158 -5.48 12.59 -5.48
N PHE A 159 -5.49 11.61 -4.63
CA PHE A 159 -5.38 10.20 -5.05
C PHE A 159 -6.52 9.35 -4.52
N LEU A 160 -6.86 8.34 -5.30
CA LEU A 160 -7.82 7.29 -4.96
C LEU A 160 -7.16 5.92 -5.17
N ILE A 161 -7.09 5.13 -4.12
CA ILE A 161 -6.68 3.73 -4.18
C ILE A 161 -7.82 2.91 -3.62
N GLU A 162 -8.50 2.15 -4.48
CA GLU A 162 -9.71 1.45 -4.07
C GLU A 162 -9.85 0.06 -4.70
N ASN A 163 -10.60 -0.80 -4.03
CA ASN A 163 -10.88 -2.16 -4.51
C ASN A 163 -9.57 -2.91 -4.81
N VAL A 164 -8.70 -3.01 -3.80
CA VAL A 164 -7.42 -3.72 -3.87
C VAL A 164 -7.51 -5.01 -3.08
N LEU A 165 -7.16 -6.11 -3.70
CA LEU A 165 -6.99 -7.40 -3.04
C LEU A 165 -5.49 -7.69 -2.89
N LEU A 166 -5.06 -7.97 -1.66
CA LEU A 166 -3.72 -8.49 -1.35
C LEU A 166 -3.79 -10.02 -1.33
N ASP A 167 -3.18 -10.67 -2.30
CA ASP A 167 -3.24 -12.12 -2.52
C ASP A 167 -1.82 -12.73 -2.56
N HIS A 168 -1.16 -12.75 -1.39
CA HIS A 168 0.19 -13.29 -1.27
C HIS A 168 0.14 -14.77 -0.86
N THR A 169 0.76 -15.63 -1.65
CA THR A 169 0.98 -17.05 -1.34
C THR A 169 2.39 -17.31 -0.83
N VAL A 170 3.31 -16.38 -1.09
CA VAL A 170 4.69 -16.38 -0.60
C VAL A 170 4.83 -15.23 0.38
N ILE A 171 4.96 -15.56 1.66
CA ILE A 171 5.00 -14.57 2.74
C ILE A 171 6.43 -14.07 2.92
N ARG A 172 6.59 -12.74 2.90
CA ARG A 172 7.84 -12.02 3.10
C ARG A 172 7.66 -10.92 4.16
N PRO A 173 8.70 -10.54 4.89
CA PRO A 173 8.64 -9.34 5.72
C PRO A 173 8.47 -8.08 4.86
N ASN A 174 7.91 -7.02 5.43
CA ASN A 174 7.66 -5.75 4.76
C ASN A 174 6.70 -5.84 3.55
N GLN A 175 5.78 -6.78 3.55
CA GLN A 175 4.71 -6.85 2.56
C GLN A 175 3.54 -5.93 2.98
N ASP A 176 3.81 -4.62 3.01
CA ASP A 176 2.77 -3.63 3.21
C ASP A 176 1.72 -3.71 2.09
N GLY A 177 0.50 -3.34 2.39
CA GLY A 177 -0.51 -3.12 1.34
C GLY A 177 -0.28 -1.78 0.63
N ILE A 178 -0.80 -0.71 1.22
CA ILE A 178 -0.67 0.66 0.70
C ILE A 178 0.28 1.43 1.61
N HIS A 179 1.43 1.81 1.06
CA HIS A 179 2.46 2.56 1.78
C HIS A 179 2.49 4.01 1.31
N VAL A 180 2.13 4.93 2.19
CA VAL A 180 2.06 6.36 1.91
C VAL A 180 3.24 7.06 2.58
N GLY A 181 4.09 7.67 1.78
CA GLY A 181 5.23 8.47 2.22
C GLY A 181 4.93 9.97 2.27
N GLY A 182 5.93 10.72 2.66
CA GLY A 182 5.84 12.16 2.90
C GLY A 182 5.36 13.00 1.72
N PHE A 183 4.82 14.16 2.03
CA PHE A 183 4.23 15.13 1.10
C PHE A 183 3.01 14.60 0.32
N SER A 184 2.30 13.64 0.90
CA SER A 184 1.09 13.07 0.33
C SER A 184 -0.14 13.66 1.00
N GLU A 185 -1.13 14.07 0.23
CA GLU A 185 -2.33 14.70 0.74
C GLU A 185 -3.58 14.47 -0.14
N ASN A 186 -4.76 14.73 0.45
CA ASN A 186 -6.04 14.67 -0.22
C ASN A 186 -6.30 13.29 -0.86
N GLY A 187 -6.15 12.24 -0.06
CA GLY A 187 -6.23 10.86 -0.51
C GLY A 187 -7.41 10.09 0.07
N VAL A 188 -7.90 9.14 -0.71
CA VAL A 188 -8.86 8.13 -0.29
C VAL A 188 -8.27 6.75 -0.55
N ILE A 189 -8.23 5.94 0.49
CA ILE A 189 -7.84 4.53 0.44
C ILE A 189 -9.02 3.73 0.96
N ARG A 190 -9.67 2.94 0.12
CA ARG A 190 -10.88 2.23 0.53
C ARG A 190 -11.07 0.88 -0.13
N ASN A 191 -11.80 0.01 0.55
CA ASN A 191 -12.06 -1.35 0.12
C ASN A 191 -10.76 -2.09 -0.21
N ILE A 192 -9.90 -2.18 0.80
CA ILE A 192 -8.65 -2.94 0.74
C ILE A 192 -8.87 -4.22 1.53
N SER A 193 -8.69 -5.35 0.88
CA SER A 193 -8.85 -6.66 1.51
C SER A 193 -7.60 -7.50 1.33
N ALA A 194 -7.40 -8.41 2.27
CA ALA A 194 -6.31 -9.37 2.24
C ALA A 194 -6.87 -10.79 2.35
N LYS A 195 -6.27 -11.71 1.63
CA LYS A 195 -6.70 -13.11 1.56
C LYS A 195 -5.68 -14.03 2.21
N GLY A 196 -6.18 -14.81 3.15
CA GLY A 196 -5.42 -15.89 3.77
C GLY A 196 -4.63 -15.50 5.03
N ALA A 197 -4.11 -16.52 5.70
CA ALA A 197 -3.32 -16.36 6.90
C ALA A 197 -1.99 -15.65 6.60
N GLY A 198 -1.57 -14.74 7.48
CA GLY A 198 -0.32 -14.02 7.35
C GLY A 198 -0.32 -12.88 6.31
N VAL A 199 -1.47 -12.50 5.76
CA VAL A 199 -1.59 -11.47 4.72
C VAL A 199 -2.39 -10.27 5.22
N PRO A 200 -1.85 -9.05 5.05
CA PRO A 200 -0.48 -8.72 4.70
C PRO A 200 0.50 -9.04 5.84
N ASN A 201 1.74 -9.26 5.51
CA ASN A 201 2.79 -9.51 6.50
C ASN A 201 3.60 -8.25 6.85
N ASP A 202 2.97 -7.13 6.83
CA ASP A 202 3.36 -5.85 7.44
C ASP A 202 2.10 -4.96 7.47
N ASP A 203 2.23 -3.64 7.46
CA ASP A 203 1.12 -2.72 7.59
C ASP A 203 0.18 -2.78 6.36
N MET A 204 -1.11 -3.04 6.57
CA MET A 204 -2.07 -3.02 5.46
C MET A 204 -2.16 -1.63 4.84
N VAL A 205 -2.18 -0.59 5.68
CA VAL A 205 -2.03 0.81 5.27
C VAL A 205 -1.01 1.47 6.19
N ALA A 206 0.07 1.96 5.62
CA ALA A 206 1.09 2.72 6.35
C ALA A 206 1.01 4.20 5.94
N LEU A 207 0.86 5.10 6.92
CA LEU A 207 1.00 6.54 6.75
C LEU A 207 2.29 6.95 7.45
N ASN A 208 3.40 6.90 6.71
CA ASN A 208 4.74 7.05 7.24
C ASN A 208 5.34 8.39 6.81
N ALA A 209 5.16 9.43 7.63
CA ALA A 209 5.71 10.75 7.38
C ALA A 209 7.23 10.81 7.59
N ASP A 210 7.74 9.97 8.47
CA ASP A 210 9.16 9.89 8.85
C ASP A 210 9.67 8.45 8.80
N ASP A 211 9.67 7.84 7.64
CA ASP A 211 10.26 6.50 7.46
C ASP A 211 11.76 6.58 7.15
N ASP A 212 12.45 5.46 7.17
CA ASP A 212 13.86 5.39 6.79
C ASP A 212 14.00 5.32 5.26
N VAL A 213 14.27 6.48 4.65
CA VAL A 213 14.41 6.60 3.19
C VAL A 213 15.74 6.04 2.65
N THR A 214 16.61 5.57 3.53
CA THR A 214 17.87 4.90 3.11
C THR A 214 17.66 3.42 2.81
N ARG A 215 16.54 2.85 3.22
CA ARG A 215 16.18 1.47 2.90
C ARG A 215 15.75 1.35 1.44
N HIS A 216 16.14 0.26 0.77
CA HIS A 216 15.93 0.07 -0.67
C HIS A 216 14.45 0.21 -1.12
N PHE A 217 13.48 -0.24 -0.33
CA PHE A 217 12.07 -0.11 -0.69
C PHE A 217 11.49 1.30 -0.45
N ASN A 218 12.22 2.19 0.21
CA ASN A 218 11.87 3.60 0.39
C ASN A 218 12.68 4.53 -0.53
N ARG A 219 13.54 3.99 -1.39
CA ARG A 219 14.37 4.78 -2.29
C ARG A 219 13.51 5.70 -3.17
N GLY A 220 13.89 6.98 -3.23
CA GLY A 220 13.14 8.01 -3.95
C GLY A 220 11.96 8.61 -3.19
N MET A 221 11.67 8.12 -1.99
CA MET A 221 10.67 8.72 -1.11
C MET A 221 11.27 9.88 -0.32
N LYS A 222 10.43 10.77 0.18
CA LYS A 222 10.82 11.90 1.04
C LYS A 222 10.11 11.86 2.37
N LEU A 223 10.79 12.37 3.40
CA LEU A 223 10.19 12.66 4.70
C LEU A 223 9.40 13.97 4.61
N GLY A 224 8.20 13.98 5.14
CA GLY A 224 7.39 15.18 5.12
C GLY A 224 5.94 14.95 5.55
N PRO A 225 5.12 16.00 5.56
CA PRO A 225 3.76 15.94 6.04
C PRO A 225 2.88 15.00 5.22
N ILE A 226 1.91 14.39 5.93
CA ILE A 226 0.80 13.64 5.34
C ILE A 226 -0.49 14.27 5.88
N ARG A 227 -1.42 14.64 5.00
CA ARG A 227 -2.63 15.37 5.38
C ARG A 227 -3.87 14.91 4.62
N ASN A 228 -5.02 15.02 5.29
CA ASN A 228 -6.32 14.83 4.69
C ASN A 228 -6.43 13.49 3.94
N ILE A 229 -6.29 12.40 4.70
CA ILE A 229 -6.40 11.04 4.19
C ILE A 229 -7.62 10.35 4.82
N LEU A 230 -8.44 9.75 3.99
CA LEU A 230 -9.50 8.83 4.40
C LEU A 230 -9.05 7.39 4.13
N VAL A 231 -9.02 6.58 5.17
CA VAL A 231 -8.84 5.12 5.08
C VAL A 231 -10.13 4.48 5.53
N GLU A 232 -10.83 3.77 4.64
CA GLU A 232 -12.08 3.13 5.00
C GLU A 232 -12.27 1.76 4.38
N ASP A 233 -13.03 0.93 5.10
CA ASP A 233 -13.41 -0.40 4.63
C ASP A 233 -12.20 -1.28 4.29
N ILE A 234 -11.40 -1.54 5.31
CA ILE A 234 -10.25 -2.44 5.20
C ILE A 234 -10.50 -3.71 6.01
N SER A 235 -10.13 -4.84 5.45
CA SER A 235 -10.41 -6.14 6.06
C SER A 235 -9.31 -7.18 5.79
N ALA A 236 -9.05 -8.00 6.79
CA ALA A 236 -8.13 -9.14 6.70
C ALA A 236 -8.49 -10.19 7.74
N GLU A 237 -8.24 -11.45 7.45
CA GLU A 237 -8.35 -12.52 8.43
C GLU A 237 -7.21 -12.46 9.44
N ASP A 238 -6.02 -12.08 8.99
CA ASP A 238 -4.79 -12.19 9.76
C ASP A 238 -3.74 -11.16 9.34
N ALA A 239 -4.08 -9.87 9.42
CA ALA A 239 -3.14 -8.81 9.13
C ALA A 239 -1.98 -8.80 10.16
N TYR A 240 -0.79 -8.44 9.70
CA TYR A 240 0.27 -8.06 10.63
C TYR A 240 -0.16 -6.82 11.43
N THR A 241 -0.40 -5.73 10.73
CA THR A 241 -0.99 -4.50 11.28
C THR A 241 -2.03 -3.98 10.30
N PHE A 242 -3.15 -3.41 10.78
CA PHE A 242 -4.11 -2.77 9.87
C PHE A 242 -3.63 -1.39 9.44
N VAL A 243 -3.41 -0.47 10.36
CA VAL A 243 -2.98 0.90 10.02
C VAL A 243 -1.84 1.34 10.91
N ARG A 244 -0.79 1.87 10.28
CA ARG A 244 0.32 2.52 10.96
C ARG A 244 0.33 4.01 10.70
N LEU A 245 0.58 4.80 11.74
CA LEU A 245 0.93 6.22 11.64
C LEU A 245 2.32 6.40 12.23
N LEU A 246 3.29 6.74 11.40
CA LEU A 246 4.69 6.91 11.80
C LEU A 246 5.14 8.35 11.60
N SER A 247 5.38 9.04 12.70
CA SER A 247 5.81 10.42 12.73
C SER A 247 6.92 10.61 13.77
N ASN A 248 8.01 11.21 13.37
CA ASN A 248 9.04 11.72 14.26
C ASN A 248 8.81 13.21 14.53
N THR A 249 9.00 14.02 13.50
CA THR A 249 8.77 15.48 13.51
C THR A 249 7.83 15.91 12.39
N ALA A 250 7.78 15.18 11.29
CA ALA A 250 6.91 15.51 10.16
C ALA A 250 5.42 15.30 10.53
N PRO A 251 4.56 16.26 10.20
CA PRO A 251 3.15 16.18 10.60
C PRO A 251 2.36 15.10 9.90
N ILE A 252 1.51 14.42 10.66
CA ILE A 252 0.38 13.64 10.14
C ILE A 252 -0.89 14.30 10.68
N ARG A 253 -1.78 14.79 9.80
CA ARG A 253 -2.95 15.59 10.19
C ARG A 253 -4.18 15.26 9.39
N ASP A 254 -5.34 15.41 10.04
CA ASP A 254 -6.64 15.29 9.40
C ASP A 254 -6.84 13.92 8.76
N ILE A 255 -6.69 12.90 9.57
CA ILE A 255 -6.80 11.49 9.17
C ILE A 255 -8.12 10.93 9.68
N THR A 256 -8.88 10.29 8.81
CA THR A 256 -10.06 9.50 9.18
C THR A 256 -9.82 8.05 8.81
N ILE A 257 -9.98 7.16 9.79
CA ILE A 257 -9.85 5.70 9.63
C ILE A 257 -11.16 5.09 10.09
N ARG A 258 -11.85 4.36 9.22
CA ARG A 258 -13.13 3.77 9.58
C ARG A 258 -13.41 2.45 8.90
N LYS A 259 -14.25 1.64 9.53
CA LYS A 259 -14.66 0.32 9.03
C LYS A 259 -13.48 -0.63 8.85
N ILE A 260 -12.77 -0.91 9.95
CA ILE A 260 -11.78 -1.99 10.01
C ILE A 260 -12.49 -3.27 10.47
N ARG A 261 -12.25 -4.39 9.77
CA ARG A 261 -12.87 -5.68 10.07
C ARG A 261 -11.85 -6.82 10.02
N GLY A 262 -11.96 -7.75 10.94
CA GLY A 262 -11.22 -9.02 10.91
C GLY A 262 -10.28 -9.24 12.06
N GLY A 263 -9.08 -9.75 11.79
CA GLY A 263 -8.08 -10.07 12.79
C GLY A 263 -6.67 -9.57 12.45
N CYS A 264 -5.87 -9.37 13.47
CA CYS A 264 -4.47 -8.98 13.31
C CYS A 264 -3.57 -9.69 14.33
N ARG A 265 -2.32 -9.96 13.90
CA ARG A 265 -1.30 -10.60 14.73
C ARG A 265 -0.56 -9.60 15.62
N MET A 266 -0.27 -8.41 15.11
CA MET A 266 0.48 -7.39 15.83
C MET A 266 -0.45 -6.28 16.31
N TYR A 267 -0.82 -5.35 15.47
CA TYR A 267 -1.57 -4.17 15.88
C TYR A 267 -2.79 -3.93 14.98
N CYS A 268 -3.85 -3.40 15.57
CA CYS A 268 -4.93 -2.80 14.78
C CYS A 268 -4.52 -1.40 14.31
N LEU A 269 -4.10 -0.56 15.25
CA LEU A 269 -3.58 0.78 14.97
C LEU A 269 -2.19 0.88 15.61
N ASN A 270 -1.18 1.17 14.81
CA ASN A 270 0.19 1.26 15.29
C ASN A 270 0.67 2.71 15.33
N LEU A 271 0.69 3.31 16.52
CA LEU A 271 1.31 4.60 16.80
C LEU A 271 2.54 4.42 17.70
N ASN A 272 3.29 3.37 17.47
CA ASN A 272 4.51 3.07 18.19
C ASN A 272 5.68 3.94 17.66
N ARG A 273 6.48 4.47 18.57
CA ARG A 273 7.64 5.34 18.23
C ARG A 273 8.75 4.67 17.42
N TRP A 274 8.71 3.36 17.25
CA TRP A 274 9.70 2.59 16.51
C TRP A 274 11.13 2.89 16.99
N ARG A 275 12.00 3.47 16.14
CA ARG A 275 13.40 3.83 16.49
C ARG A 275 13.54 5.25 17.01
N PHE A 276 12.45 6.02 17.08
CA PHE A 276 12.51 7.42 17.49
C PHE A 276 12.72 7.57 19.00
N PRO A 277 13.38 8.65 19.44
CA PRO A 277 13.45 8.99 20.85
C PRO A 277 12.05 9.15 21.46
N LYS A 278 11.96 8.94 22.77
CA LYS A 278 10.72 9.19 23.53
C LYS A 278 10.27 10.66 23.39
N GLY A 279 8.97 10.86 23.32
CA GLY A 279 8.37 12.19 23.17
C GLY A 279 8.30 12.71 21.72
N ARG A 280 8.71 11.90 20.75
CA ARG A 280 8.54 12.24 19.34
C ARG A 280 7.12 11.96 18.88
N GLY A 281 6.77 12.51 17.74
CA GLY A 281 5.47 12.44 17.09
C GLY A 281 4.86 13.81 16.88
N ASN A 282 4.25 14.01 15.73
CA ASN A 282 3.56 15.22 15.34
C ASN A 282 2.25 14.85 14.63
N ILE A 283 1.38 14.16 15.38
CA ILE A 283 0.13 13.59 14.87
C ILE A 283 -1.03 14.40 15.48
N ALA A 284 -1.97 14.85 14.65
CA ALA A 284 -3.12 15.59 15.16
C ALA A 284 -4.38 15.40 14.29
N ASN A 285 -5.54 15.57 14.91
CA ASN A 285 -6.84 15.50 14.25
C ASN A 285 -7.04 14.15 13.57
N VAL A 286 -7.06 13.09 14.35
CA VAL A 286 -7.26 11.72 13.89
C VAL A 286 -8.60 11.19 14.42
N LEU A 287 -9.46 10.76 13.53
CA LEU A 287 -10.70 10.07 13.86
C LEU A 287 -10.60 8.62 13.44
N VAL A 288 -10.83 7.71 14.39
CA VAL A 288 -10.96 6.28 14.14
C VAL A 288 -12.35 5.85 14.57
N GLU A 289 -13.10 5.21 13.69
CA GLU A 289 -14.46 4.79 14.03
C GLU A 289 -14.88 3.47 13.36
N ASP A 290 -15.83 2.80 13.95
CA ASP A 290 -16.45 1.58 13.42
C ASP A 290 -15.43 0.45 13.19
N VAL A 291 -14.67 0.12 14.21
CA VAL A 291 -13.68 -0.96 14.18
C VAL A 291 -14.28 -2.21 14.86
N LYS A 292 -14.18 -3.35 14.18
CA LYS A 292 -14.53 -4.66 14.73
C LYS A 292 -13.37 -5.63 14.45
N VAL A 293 -12.54 -5.88 15.47
CA VAL A 293 -11.24 -6.54 15.28
C VAL A 293 -10.97 -7.56 16.38
N ALA A 294 -10.35 -8.67 15.99
CA ALA A 294 -9.76 -9.63 16.91
C ALA A 294 -8.25 -9.48 16.99
N LYS A 295 -7.69 -9.68 18.18
CA LYS A 295 -6.26 -9.98 18.34
C LYS A 295 -6.08 -11.48 18.08
N ASN A 296 -5.40 -11.81 17.00
CA ASN A 296 -5.07 -13.21 16.70
C ASN A 296 -4.03 -13.74 17.70
N PRO A 297 -4.04 -15.03 18.02
CA PRO A 297 -3.07 -15.62 18.94
C PRO A 297 -1.62 -15.43 18.46
N GLY A 298 -0.70 -15.31 19.37
CA GLY A 298 0.75 -15.31 19.04
C GLY A 298 1.63 -14.47 19.94
N ASN A 299 1.21 -13.28 20.35
CA ASN A 299 2.02 -12.43 21.23
C ASN A 299 1.14 -11.56 22.15
N GLY A 300 1.78 -10.96 23.14
CA GLY A 300 1.11 -10.08 24.11
C GLY A 300 1.13 -8.59 23.74
N LEU A 301 1.45 -8.23 22.50
CA LEU A 301 1.47 -6.84 22.05
C LEU A 301 0.05 -6.26 22.00
N PRO A 302 -0.13 -4.99 22.39
CA PRO A 302 -1.45 -4.37 22.43
C PRO A 302 -2.03 -4.18 21.03
N LEU A 303 -3.36 -4.14 20.90
CA LEU A 303 -4.00 -3.81 19.64
C LEU A 303 -3.73 -2.37 19.19
N VAL A 304 -3.67 -1.43 20.14
CA VAL A 304 -3.45 -0.01 19.87
C VAL A 304 -2.38 0.53 20.82
N PRO A 305 -1.09 0.47 20.44
CA PRO A 305 -0.03 1.18 21.15
C PRO A 305 0.00 2.64 20.72
N VAL A 306 0.05 3.56 21.69
CA VAL A 306 0.23 4.99 21.47
C VAL A 306 1.46 5.44 22.28
N THR A 307 2.61 5.45 21.63
CA THR A 307 3.89 5.88 22.21
C THR A 307 4.54 7.00 21.40
N LEU A 308 3.79 7.60 20.45
CA LEU A 308 4.06 8.85 19.77
C LEU A 308 3.17 9.95 20.34
N SER A 309 3.64 11.20 20.31
CA SER A 309 2.84 12.36 20.71
C SER A 309 1.69 12.59 19.72
N VAL A 310 0.48 12.69 20.25
CA VAL A 310 -0.75 12.82 19.48
C VAL A 310 -1.65 13.87 20.12
N ARG A 311 -2.27 14.72 19.31
CA ARG A 311 -3.28 15.68 19.73
C ARG A 311 -4.60 15.48 19.03
N ASN A 312 -5.69 15.65 19.74
CA ASN A 312 -7.05 15.54 19.21
C ASN A 312 -7.27 14.24 18.41
N MET A 313 -6.99 13.11 19.03
CA MET A 313 -7.34 11.81 18.49
C MET A 313 -8.60 11.29 19.16
N ARG A 314 -9.49 10.71 18.36
CA ARG A 314 -10.73 10.12 18.86
C ARG A 314 -10.88 8.70 18.28
N ILE A 315 -11.18 7.76 19.16
CA ILE A 315 -11.55 6.39 18.78
C ILE A 315 -13.00 6.18 19.19
N ARG A 316 -13.87 5.88 18.25
CA ARG A 316 -15.29 5.68 18.44
C ARG A 316 -15.74 4.31 17.95
N ASN A 317 -16.62 3.69 18.70
CA ASN A 317 -17.20 2.39 18.32
C ASN A 317 -16.14 1.37 17.92
N PHE A 318 -15.14 1.20 18.79
CA PHE A 318 -14.10 0.18 18.62
C PHE A 318 -14.51 -1.07 19.39
N VAL A 319 -14.78 -2.15 18.70
CA VAL A 319 -15.20 -3.43 19.27
C VAL A 319 -14.11 -4.47 19.10
N ARG A 320 -13.54 -4.90 20.22
CA ARG A 320 -12.63 -6.05 20.23
C ARG A 320 -13.45 -7.34 20.34
N THR A 321 -13.24 -8.29 19.44
CA THR A 321 -14.07 -9.50 19.33
C THR A 321 -13.48 -10.73 20.00
N ASP A 322 -12.17 -10.77 20.23
CA ASP A 322 -11.52 -11.87 20.97
C ASP A 322 -11.58 -11.64 22.49
N HIS A 323 -11.32 -12.70 23.24
CA HIS A 323 -11.31 -12.71 24.70
C HIS A 323 -9.96 -13.10 25.29
N ASP A 324 -8.88 -13.01 24.51
CA ASP A 324 -7.52 -13.24 25.00
C ASP A 324 -7.04 -12.05 25.85
N ASP A 325 -6.77 -12.29 27.14
CA ASP A 325 -6.33 -11.27 28.08
C ASP A 325 -4.81 -11.08 28.10
N LYS A 326 -4.05 -11.86 27.33
CA LYS A 326 -2.59 -11.73 27.25
C LYS A 326 -2.16 -10.39 26.61
N ALA A 327 -2.97 -9.88 25.67
CA ALA A 327 -2.72 -8.62 25.01
C ALA A 327 -3.72 -7.54 25.47
N LYS A 328 -3.23 -6.37 25.83
CA LYS A 328 -4.08 -5.21 26.09
C LYS A 328 -4.75 -4.73 24.82
N THR A 329 -5.91 -4.11 24.93
CA THR A 329 -6.54 -3.44 23.81
C THR A 329 -5.83 -2.12 23.50
N LEU A 330 -5.62 -1.30 24.51
CA LEU A 330 -4.98 0.01 24.40
C LEU A 330 -3.78 0.09 25.35
N LEU A 331 -2.68 0.64 24.86
CA LEU A 331 -1.53 1.00 25.67
C LEU A 331 -1.13 2.44 25.33
N ILE A 332 -1.14 3.31 26.32
CA ILE A 332 -0.74 4.71 26.20
C ILE A 332 0.52 4.93 27.03
N ASP A 333 1.54 5.56 26.46
CA ASP A 333 2.65 6.12 27.23
C ASP A 333 2.20 7.47 27.83
N ASP A 334 1.82 7.46 29.08
CA ASP A 334 1.33 8.62 29.83
C ASP A 334 2.40 9.64 30.20
N SER A 335 3.67 9.35 29.90
CA SER A 335 4.80 10.25 30.13
C SER A 335 5.12 11.17 28.94
N ILE A 336 4.30 11.13 27.89
CA ILE A 336 4.39 11.98 26.70
C ILE A 336 3.04 12.66 26.44
N ASP A 337 3.02 13.62 25.52
CA ASP A 337 1.80 14.34 25.17
C ASP A 337 0.87 13.48 24.32
N VAL A 338 -0.17 12.92 24.93
CA VAL A 338 -1.23 12.16 24.25
C VAL A 338 -2.58 12.70 24.65
N GLU A 339 -3.26 13.32 23.70
CA GLU A 339 -4.65 13.78 23.83
C GLU A 339 -5.54 12.86 23.02
N LEU A 340 -6.15 11.89 23.71
CA LEU A 340 -6.91 10.79 23.12
C LEU A 340 -8.22 10.59 23.87
N SER A 341 -9.35 10.57 23.16
CA SER A 341 -10.61 10.11 23.69
C SER A 341 -11.00 8.76 23.07
N VAL A 342 -11.52 7.85 23.89
CA VAL A 342 -11.79 6.48 23.46
C VAL A 342 -13.17 5.99 23.84
N ASP A 343 -13.80 5.30 22.92
CA ASP A 343 -14.96 4.45 23.11
C ASP A 343 -14.60 3.05 22.59
N ILE A 344 -14.09 2.23 23.50
CA ILE A 344 -13.60 0.87 23.23
C ILE A 344 -14.36 -0.11 24.12
N ARG A 345 -14.88 -1.17 23.51
CA ARG A 345 -15.51 -2.26 24.24
C ARG A 345 -15.13 -3.63 23.69
N ARG A 346 -15.31 -4.64 24.51
CA ARG A 346 -15.29 -6.04 24.04
C ARG A 346 -16.69 -6.49 23.65
N ALA A 347 -16.77 -7.34 22.65
CA ALA A 347 -17.99 -8.06 22.34
C ALA A 347 -18.37 -8.98 23.52
N GLU A 348 -19.65 -9.22 23.71
CA GLU A 348 -20.14 -10.20 24.69
C GLU A 348 -19.66 -11.60 24.27
N LYS A 349 -19.42 -12.46 25.27
CA LYS A 349 -19.16 -13.88 25.01
C LYS A 349 -20.48 -14.53 24.61
N GLU A 350 -20.55 -15.14 23.45
CA GLU A 350 -21.63 -16.02 23.04
C GLU A 350 -21.65 -17.29 23.90
#